data_821673ac1afb77f44c2df4993b62ce04
#
_entry.id   821673ac1afb77f44c2df4993b62ce04
#
_cell.length_a   1.000
_cell.length_b   1.000
_cell.length_c   1.000
_cell.angle_alpha   90.00
_cell.angle_beta   90.00
_cell.angle_gamma   90.00
#
_symmetry.space_group_name_H-M   'P 1'
#
loop_
_entity.id
_entity.type
_entity.pdbx_description
1 polymer ?
#
loop_
_entity_poly.entity_id
_entity_poly.type
_entity_poly.pdbx_seq_one_letter_code
_entity_poly.pdbx_strand_id
1 'polypeptide(L)'
;MNEHPLDTLQIAQYVAVLLAIWVIANKVWQRLQLSLAKSPSLGGHLRWAKRITSLIPGYSYDRNKWLACDDAPPEVAARRSAALMELSNNLKNHSPHTLAHTRQVKPMISDLQLITQYRVPFQFRSFLQEHVALGSFWSESQGVHLTDLDGNTFIDVTGSYGVNLFGQDFYKSCIEEGIAMVRDLGPVLGSYHPCVLDNVERLCKIADKDEVSFHMSGTEAVMQAVRVARYSTGKNKLVRFTSAYHGWWDDVQPGPGNPMPPSPHTLTLREMHANTLRVLRNRKDIACVLVNLIQAMHPNQSAPTDSTLLSGSRRAHFDRVAYTTWLHELR
;
A
#
# COMPACT_ATOMS: atom_id res chain seq x y z
N MET A 1 -55.07 14.00 -42.76
CA MET A 1 -53.80 14.24 -42.05
C MET A 1 -52.71 13.61 -42.89
N ASN A 2 -51.96 14.44 -43.61
CA ASN A 2 -50.85 13.94 -44.43
C ASN A 2 -49.62 13.74 -43.50
N GLU A 3 -49.32 12.50 -43.16
CA GLU A 3 -48.03 12.14 -42.57
C GLU A 3 -46.99 12.21 -43.71
N HIS A 4 -46.20 13.27 -43.71
CA HIS A 4 -45.02 13.32 -44.57
C HIS A 4 -44.03 12.28 -44.06
N PRO A 5 -43.57 11.32 -44.88
CA PRO A 5 -42.53 10.40 -44.48
C PRO A 5 -41.26 11.19 -44.15
N LEU A 6 -40.62 10.86 -43.00
CA LEU A 6 -39.37 11.47 -42.59
C LEU A 6 -38.33 11.35 -43.70
N ASP A 7 -37.71 12.47 -44.07
CA ASP A 7 -36.62 12.50 -45.03
C ASP A 7 -35.43 11.65 -44.50
N THR A 8 -34.72 10.97 -45.40
CA THR A 8 -33.55 10.14 -45.07
C THR A 8 -32.52 10.90 -44.23
N LEU A 9 -32.38 12.20 -44.43
CA LEU A 9 -31.52 13.07 -43.64
C LEU A 9 -32.03 13.22 -42.19
N GLN A 10 -33.33 13.37 -42.01
CA GLN A 10 -33.95 13.45 -40.68
C GLN A 10 -33.81 12.13 -39.93
N ILE A 11 -33.98 11.00 -40.58
CA ILE A 11 -33.77 9.67 -39.97
C ILE A 11 -32.31 9.50 -39.54
N ALA A 12 -31.34 9.89 -40.36
CA ALA A 12 -29.93 9.85 -40.03
C ALA A 12 -29.59 10.73 -38.81
N GLN A 13 -30.19 11.94 -38.73
CA GLN A 13 -30.03 12.84 -37.58
C GLN A 13 -30.61 12.23 -36.29
N TYR A 14 -31.81 11.64 -36.31
CA TYR A 14 -32.39 10.97 -35.14
C TYR A 14 -31.54 9.78 -34.70
N VAL A 15 -31.04 8.95 -35.60
CA VAL A 15 -30.15 7.83 -35.28
C VAL A 15 -28.85 8.34 -34.64
N ALA A 16 -28.25 9.42 -35.18
CA ALA A 16 -27.03 10.00 -34.60
C ALA A 16 -27.27 10.54 -33.17
N VAL A 17 -28.40 11.21 -32.93
CA VAL A 17 -28.78 11.70 -31.58
C VAL A 17 -29.02 10.54 -30.64
N LEU A 18 -29.73 9.49 -31.05
CA LEU A 18 -29.96 8.32 -30.21
C LEU A 18 -28.65 7.58 -29.85
N LEU A 19 -27.74 7.45 -30.81
CA LEU A 19 -26.41 6.90 -30.60
C LEU A 19 -25.61 7.74 -29.57
N ALA A 20 -25.65 9.07 -29.72
CA ALA A 20 -24.96 9.97 -28.80
C ALA A 20 -25.55 9.85 -27.37
N ILE A 21 -26.86 9.82 -27.24
CA ILE A 21 -27.54 9.62 -25.95
C ILE A 21 -27.15 8.27 -25.35
N TRP A 22 -27.15 7.20 -26.14
CA TRP A 22 -26.77 5.87 -25.67
C TRP A 22 -25.32 5.83 -25.20
N VAL A 23 -24.38 6.46 -25.93
CA VAL A 23 -22.96 6.55 -25.55
C VAL A 23 -22.82 7.31 -24.23
N ILE A 24 -23.51 8.44 -24.08
CA ILE A 24 -23.48 9.24 -22.86
C ILE A 24 -24.06 8.45 -21.68
N ALA A 25 -25.23 7.85 -21.85
CA ALA A 25 -25.87 7.03 -20.83
C ALA A 25 -25.00 5.87 -20.37
N ASN A 26 -24.35 5.18 -21.32
CA ASN A 26 -23.43 4.09 -21.00
C ASN A 26 -22.19 4.59 -20.24
N LYS A 27 -21.61 5.72 -20.62
CA LYS A 27 -20.49 6.32 -19.87
C LYS A 27 -20.90 6.74 -18.46
N VAL A 28 -22.07 7.34 -18.29
CA VAL A 28 -22.60 7.71 -16.98
C VAL A 28 -22.83 6.46 -16.12
N TRP A 29 -23.41 5.42 -16.70
CA TRP A 29 -23.64 4.15 -16.00
C TRP A 29 -22.34 3.49 -15.56
N GLN A 30 -21.33 3.39 -16.44
CA GLN A 30 -20.01 2.88 -16.09
C GLN A 30 -19.33 3.69 -14.97
N ARG A 31 -19.51 5.01 -14.99
CA ARG A 31 -18.99 5.90 -13.96
C ARG A 31 -19.67 5.69 -12.61
N LEU A 32 -20.98 5.48 -12.63
CA LEU A 32 -21.76 5.17 -11.41
C LEU A 32 -21.35 3.82 -10.82
N GLN A 33 -21.24 2.78 -11.66
CA GLN A 33 -20.77 1.46 -11.22
C GLN A 33 -19.37 1.54 -10.59
N LEU A 34 -18.44 2.28 -11.21
CA LEU A 34 -17.12 2.50 -10.67
C LEU A 34 -17.16 3.21 -9.31
N SER A 35 -18.03 4.22 -9.16
CA SER A 35 -18.19 4.93 -7.88
C SER A 35 -18.70 4.01 -6.77
N LEU A 36 -19.67 3.16 -7.07
CA LEU A 36 -20.23 2.19 -6.13
C LEU A 36 -19.26 1.06 -5.75
N ALA A 37 -18.28 0.78 -6.61
CA ALA A 37 -17.23 -0.21 -6.34
C ALA A 37 -16.07 0.33 -5.49
N LYS A 38 -16.00 1.64 -5.27
CA LYS A 38 -14.97 2.24 -4.41
C LYS A 38 -15.37 2.15 -2.95
N SER A 39 -14.37 2.15 -2.06
CA SER A 39 -14.64 2.31 -0.64
C SER A 39 -15.33 3.65 -0.38
N PRO A 40 -16.35 3.70 0.50
CA PRO A 40 -17.01 4.96 0.89
C PRO A 40 -16.08 5.89 1.70
N SER A 41 -14.92 5.40 2.13
CA SER A 41 -13.91 6.19 2.83
C SER A 41 -13.14 7.15 1.91
N LEU A 42 -12.41 8.08 2.51
CA LEU A 42 -11.49 8.98 1.79
C LEU A 42 -10.46 8.20 0.95
N GLY A 43 -10.04 7.01 1.40
CA GLY A 43 -9.16 6.13 0.64
C GLY A 43 -9.72 5.65 -0.69
N GLY A 44 -11.05 5.53 -0.83
CA GLY A 44 -11.73 5.17 -2.08
C GLY A 44 -11.93 6.36 -3.04
N HIS A 45 -12.00 7.58 -2.51
CA HIS A 45 -12.30 8.80 -3.27
C HIS A 45 -11.15 9.82 -3.22
N LEU A 46 -9.96 9.37 -3.53
CA LEU A 46 -8.70 10.08 -3.34
C LEU A 46 -8.67 11.52 -3.90
N ARG A 47 -9.25 11.76 -5.08
CA ARG A 47 -9.29 13.11 -5.68
C ARG A 47 -10.11 14.08 -4.82
N TRP A 48 -11.24 13.64 -4.31
CA TRP A 48 -12.07 14.43 -3.41
C TRP A 48 -11.41 14.59 -2.05
N ALA A 49 -10.82 13.51 -1.53
CA ALA A 49 -10.07 13.55 -0.29
C ALA A 49 -8.97 14.62 -0.33
N LYS A 50 -8.14 14.64 -1.38
CA LYS A 50 -7.09 15.66 -1.54
C LYS A 50 -7.63 17.08 -1.65
N ARG A 51 -8.77 17.29 -2.33
CA ARG A 51 -9.41 18.60 -2.40
C ARG A 51 -9.96 19.05 -1.05
N ILE A 52 -10.63 18.16 -0.33
CA ILE A 52 -11.19 18.46 0.99
C ILE A 52 -10.06 18.77 1.98
N THR A 53 -9.02 17.93 2.04
CA THR A 53 -7.88 18.14 2.95
C THR A 53 -7.09 19.42 2.63
N SER A 54 -7.05 19.85 1.37
CA SER A 54 -6.41 21.12 1.00
C SER A 54 -7.22 22.36 1.41
N LEU A 55 -8.53 22.22 1.64
CA LEU A 55 -9.42 23.30 2.06
C LEU A 55 -9.52 23.41 3.57
N ILE A 56 -9.10 22.42 4.33
CA ILE A 56 -9.16 22.39 5.78
C ILE A 56 -7.74 22.57 6.34
N PRO A 57 -7.37 23.79 6.75
CA PRO A 57 -6.09 24.02 7.38
C PRO A 57 -5.95 23.17 8.65
N GLY A 58 -4.84 22.45 8.78
CA GLY A 58 -4.58 21.65 9.98
C GLY A 58 -5.49 20.43 10.14
N TYR A 59 -5.85 19.76 9.04
CA TYR A 59 -6.53 18.45 9.12
C TYR A 59 -5.62 17.44 9.83
N SER A 60 -5.70 17.47 11.13
CA SER A 60 -5.01 16.56 12.03
C SER A 60 -5.87 16.31 13.25
N TYR A 61 -5.73 15.14 13.86
CA TYR A 61 -6.30 14.93 15.17
C TYR A 61 -5.45 15.68 16.20
N ASP A 62 -6.09 16.49 17.05
CA ASP A 62 -5.42 17.08 18.17
C ASP A 62 -5.04 16.01 19.23
N ARG A 63 -4.14 16.39 20.12
CA ARG A 63 -3.64 15.49 21.18
C ARG A 63 -4.76 14.91 22.03
N ASN A 64 -5.79 15.70 22.35
CA ASN A 64 -6.87 15.28 23.23
C ASN A 64 -7.74 14.22 22.56
N LYS A 65 -8.06 14.40 21.28
CA LYS A 65 -8.81 13.40 20.51
C LYS A 65 -8.04 12.09 20.35
N TRP A 66 -6.73 12.16 20.15
CA TRP A 66 -5.93 10.95 19.99
C TRP A 66 -5.83 10.15 21.30
N LEU A 67 -5.64 10.83 22.43
CA LEU A 67 -5.54 10.21 23.74
C LEU A 67 -6.89 9.71 24.29
N ALA A 68 -7.99 10.29 23.82
CA ALA A 68 -9.35 9.93 24.15
C ALA A 68 -10.03 9.06 23.08
N CYS A 69 -9.27 8.41 22.18
CA CYS A 69 -9.83 7.47 21.22
C CYS A 69 -10.57 6.34 21.95
N ASP A 70 -11.54 5.70 21.27
CA ASP A 70 -12.37 4.63 21.84
C ASP A 70 -13.32 5.09 23.00
N ASP A 71 -13.70 6.37 23.00
CA ASP A 71 -14.54 6.99 24.03
C ASP A 71 -13.98 6.84 25.46
N ALA A 72 -12.65 6.89 25.57
CA ALA A 72 -11.95 6.72 26.84
C ALA A 72 -12.36 7.81 27.84
N PRO A 73 -12.67 7.45 29.10
CA PRO A 73 -12.92 8.41 30.16
C PRO A 73 -11.75 9.40 30.35
N PRO A 74 -12.01 10.62 30.86
CA PRO A 74 -10.97 11.64 31.03
C PRO A 74 -9.77 11.20 31.86
N GLU A 75 -9.95 10.39 32.89
CA GLU A 75 -8.87 9.84 33.70
C GLU A 75 -7.99 8.85 32.93
N VAL A 76 -8.55 8.09 31.99
CA VAL A 76 -7.81 7.20 31.09
C VAL A 76 -7.02 8.01 30.07
N ALA A 77 -7.60 9.05 29.51
CA ALA A 77 -6.92 9.96 28.59
C ALA A 77 -5.75 10.68 29.28
N ALA A 78 -5.93 11.11 30.54
CA ALA A 78 -4.87 11.72 31.35
C ALA A 78 -3.73 10.75 31.61
N ARG A 79 -4.01 9.49 31.99
CA ARG A 79 -2.99 8.44 32.18
C ARG A 79 -2.23 8.16 30.89
N ARG A 80 -2.91 8.07 29.75
CA ARG A 80 -2.27 7.90 28.42
C ARG A 80 -1.34 9.06 28.11
N SER A 81 -1.76 10.29 28.44
CA SER A 81 -0.93 11.48 28.26
C SER A 81 0.34 11.43 29.10
N ALA A 82 0.22 11.09 30.40
CA ALA A 82 1.37 10.96 31.30
C ALA A 82 2.34 9.87 30.82
N ALA A 83 1.82 8.68 30.51
CA ALA A 83 2.60 7.55 30.03
C ALA A 83 3.34 7.87 28.71
N LEU A 84 2.72 8.63 27.80
CA LEU A 84 3.37 9.05 26.55
C LEU A 84 4.51 10.02 26.81
N MET A 85 4.36 10.96 27.74
CA MET A 85 5.44 11.88 28.11
C MET A 85 6.60 11.14 28.78
N GLU A 86 6.31 10.19 29.63
CA GLU A 86 7.31 9.31 30.22
C GLU A 86 8.05 8.49 29.15
N LEU A 87 7.31 7.86 28.24
CA LEU A 87 7.88 7.13 27.09
C LEU A 87 8.77 8.06 26.23
N SER A 88 8.30 9.27 25.94
CA SER A 88 9.08 10.26 25.17
C SER A 88 10.41 10.59 25.83
N ASN A 89 10.40 10.79 27.15
CA ASN A 89 11.62 11.07 27.92
C ASN A 89 12.53 9.84 27.99
N ASN A 90 11.99 8.68 28.22
CA ASN A 90 12.74 7.42 28.25
C ASN A 90 13.44 7.17 26.91
N LEU A 91 12.75 7.32 25.77
CA LEU A 91 13.34 7.15 24.44
C LEU A 91 14.49 8.14 24.19
N LYS A 92 14.35 9.41 24.62
CA LYS A 92 15.40 10.42 24.47
C LYS A 92 16.64 10.13 25.32
N ASN A 93 16.45 9.60 26.51
CA ASN A 93 17.52 9.33 27.47
C ASN A 93 18.19 7.97 27.26
N HIS A 94 17.48 7.02 26.69
CA HIS A 94 17.95 5.63 26.54
C HIS A 94 18.93 5.47 25.36
N SER A 95 18.71 6.24 24.27
CA SER A 95 19.50 6.10 23.04
C SER A 95 20.09 7.43 22.54
N PRO A 96 20.85 8.18 23.37
CA PRO A 96 21.34 9.51 23.03
C PRO A 96 22.28 9.54 21.82
N HIS A 97 23.20 8.59 21.70
CA HIS A 97 24.13 8.49 20.57
C HIS A 97 23.40 8.13 19.27
N THR A 98 22.52 7.14 19.31
CA THR A 98 21.68 6.70 18.19
C THR A 98 20.80 7.87 17.68
N LEU A 99 20.21 8.64 18.59
CA LEU A 99 19.41 9.81 18.24
C LEU A 99 20.25 10.95 17.68
N ALA A 100 21.45 11.19 18.21
CA ALA A 100 22.37 12.21 17.70
C ALA A 100 22.77 11.90 16.26
N HIS A 101 23.17 10.68 15.96
CA HIS A 101 23.47 10.22 14.59
C HIS A 101 22.27 10.35 13.65
N THR A 102 21.09 9.94 14.11
CA THR A 102 19.85 10.07 13.33
C THR A 102 19.54 11.52 12.99
N ARG A 103 19.68 12.44 13.95
CA ARG A 103 19.48 13.89 13.72
C ARG A 103 20.48 14.47 12.73
N GLN A 104 21.75 14.05 12.83
CA GLN A 104 22.82 14.51 11.96
C GLN A 104 22.62 14.04 10.51
N VAL A 105 22.20 12.81 10.31
CA VAL A 105 22.04 12.20 8.99
C VAL A 105 20.71 12.59 8.33
N LYS A 106 19.66 12.79 9.12
CA LYS A 106 18.30 13.07 8.62
C LYS A 106 18.21 14.17 7.55
N PRO A 107 18.89 15.33 7.67
CA PRO A 107 18.84 16.36 6.63
C PRO A 107 19.62 15.99 5.36
N MET A 108 20.52 15.01 5.42
CA MET A 108 21.37 14.59 4.31
C MET A 108 20.81 13.39 3.53
N ILE A 109 19.82 12.69 4.08
CA ILE A 109 19.18 11.54 3.42
C ILE A 109 17.71 11.88 3.14
N SER A 110 17.41 12.16 1.87
CA SER A 110 16.05 12.50 1.42
C SER A 110 15.02 11.44 1.78
N ASP A 111 15.38 10.15 1.70
CA ASP A 111 14.49 9.05 2.01
C ASP A 111 14.04 9.04 3.48
N LEU A 112 14.91 9.39 4.43
CA LEU A 112 14.55 9.51 5.85
C LEU A 112 13.53 10.63 6.07
N GLN A 113 13.67 11.75 5.38
CA GLN A 113 12.71 12.83 5.45
C GLN A 113 11.36 12.42 4.86
N LEU A 114 11.37 11.83 3.66
CA LEU A 114 10.18 11.38 2.96
C LEU A 114 9.43 10.30 3.76
N ILE A 115 10.14 9.31 4.27
CA ILE A 115 9.58 8.23 5.08
C ILE A 115 8.95 8.79 6.35
N THR A 116 9.64 9.64 7.08
CA THR A 116 9.12 10.24 8.31
C THR A 116 7.89 11.09 8.02
N GLN A 117 7.85 11.75 6.87
CA GLN A 117 6.75 12.64 6.51
C GLN A 117 5.52 11.90 5.99
N TYR A 118 5.66 10.76 5.30
CA TYR A 118 4.57 10.15 4.55
C TYR A 118 4.19 8.73 4.99
N ARG A 119 5.00 8.02 5.75
CA ARG A 119 4.67 6.69 6.26
C ARG A 119 3.79 6.69 7.51
N VAL A 120 3.94 7.69 8.37
CA VAL A 120 3.05 7.85 9.52
C VAL A 120 1.70 8.33 9.00
N PRO A 121 0.56 7.78 9.47
CA PRO A 121 -0.76 8.30 9.14
C PRO A 121 -0.79 9.82 9.34
N PHE A 122 -1.19 10.55 8.32
CA PHE A 122 -0.98 12.01 8.26
C PHE A 122 -1.65 12.77 9.41
N GLN A 123 -2.75 12.26 9.93
CA GLN A 123 -3.46 12.85 11.07
C GLN A 123 -2.70 12.75 12.41
N PHE A 124 -1.75 11.84 12.53
CA PHE A 124 -0.96 11.65 13.76
C PHE A 124 0.49 12.16 13.63
N ARG A 125 0.88 12.57 12.45
CA ARG A 125 2.27 12.87 12.12
C ARG A 125 2.93 13.88 13.04
N SER A 126 2.33 15.04 13.18
CA SER A 126 2.89 16.12 14.01
C SER A 126 3.10 15.67 15.44
N PHE A 127 2.11 14.96 15.97
CA PHE A 127 2.13 14.45 17.32
C PHE A 127 3.24 13.41 17.54
N LEU A 128 3.36 12.43 16.65
CA LEU A 128 4.40 11.39 16.75
C LEU A 128 5.81 11.96 16.52
N GLN A 129 5.98 12.90 15.62
CA GLN A 129 7.27 13.57 15.40
C GLN A 129 7.74 14.38 16.60
N GLU A 130 6.81 14.95 17.34
CA GLU A 130 7.11 15.76 18.53
C GLU A 130 7.47 14.88 19.73
N HIS A 131 6.75 13.75 19.92
CA HIS A 131 6.81 12.97 21.15
C HIS A 131 7.56 11.65 21.04
N VAL A 132 7.71 11.07 19.85
CA VAL A 132 8.34 9.76 19.67
C VAL A 132 9.66 9.91 18.93
N ALA A 133 10.74 10.08 19.68
CA ALA A 133 12.09 10.12 19.12
C ALA A 133 12.62 8.68 19.00
N LEU A 134 12.73 8.17 17.77
CA LEU A 134 13.32 6.87 17.48
C LEU A 134 14.62 7.04 16.68
N GLY A 135 15.64 6.28 17.06
CA GLY A 135 16.88 6.17 16.30
C GLY A 135 16.71 5.25 15.09
N SER A 136 17.58 5.43 14.09
CA SER A 136 17.57 4.65 12.85
C SER A 136 18.87 3.90 12.62
N PHE A 137 19.68 3.71 13.67
CA PHE A 137 20.98 3.05 13.59
C PHE A 137 21.03 1.83 14.50
N TRP A 138 21.51 0.73 13.95
CA TRP A 138 21.75 -0.53 14.62
C TRP A 138 23.22 -0.90 14.46
N SER A 139 23.87 -1.34 15.52
CA SER A 139 25.27 -1.82 15.50
C SER A 139 25.36 -3.33 15.29
N GLU A 140 24.44 -4.08 15.91
CA GLU A 140 24.47 -5.53 15.94
C GLU A 140 23.07 -6.14 15.87
N SER A 141 23.01 -7.41 15.53
CA SER A 141 21.80 -8.21 15.59
C SER A 141 22.13 -9.64 16.03
N GLN A 142 21.21 -10.28 16.78
CA GLN A 142 21.33 -11.67 17.19
C GLN A 142 19.94 -12.29 17.35
N GLY A 143 19.68 -13.40 16.68
CA GLY A 143 18.37 -14.05 16.70
C GLY A 143 17.26 -13.10 16.26
N VAL A 144 16.43 -12.66 17.19
CA VAL A 144 15.35 -11.69 16.98
C VAL A 144 15.65 -10.32 17.61
N HIS A 145 16.87 -10.10 18.06
CA HIS A 145 17.26 -8.87 18.74
C HIS A 145 18.11 -7.98 17.86
N LEU A 146 17.93 -6.68 18.03
CA LEU A 146 18.72 -5.61 17.41
C LEU A 146 19.34 -4.77 18.52
N THR A 147 20.60 -4.41 18.38
CA THR A 147 21.35 -3.55 19.34
C THR A 147 21.63 -2.20 18.68
N ASP A 148 21.29 -1.11 19.38
CA ASP A 148 21.57 0.25 18.91
C ASP A 148 22.99 0.71 19.19
N LEU A 149 23.35 1.95 18.83
CA LEU A 149 24.69 2.51 19.07
C LEU A 149 24.99 2.79 20.54
N ASP A 150 23.97 2.77 21.39
CA ASP A 150 24.08 2.98 22.83
C ASP A 150 24.13 1.64 23.59
N GLY A 151 24.14 0.50 22.88
CA GLY A 151 24.18 -0.84 23.46
C GLY A 151 22.83 -1.36 23.97
N ASN A 152 21.73 -0.66 23.69
CA ASN A 152 20.39 -1.12 24.07
C ASN A 152 19.91 -2.20 23.11
N THR A 153 19.31 -3.24 23.67
CA THR A 153 18.78 -4.37 22.91
C THR A 153 17.28 -4.27 22.77
N PHE A 154 16.79 -4.42 21.55
CA PHE A 154 15.38 -4.36 21.17
C PHE A 154 14.95 -5.65 20.49
N ILE A 155 13.69 -6.03 20.64
CA ILE A 155 13.09 -7.14 19.89
C ILE A 155 12.63 -6.62 18.55
N ASP A 156 13.09 -7.23 17.44
CA ASP A 156 12.63 -6.91 16.09
C ASP A 156 11.25 -7.53 15.83
N VAL A 157 10.19 -6.80 16.20
CA VAL A 157 8.81 -7.20 15.92
C VAL A 157 8.36 -6.86 14.48
N THR A 158 9.22 -6.19 13.71
CA THR A 158 8.92 -5.83 12.34
C THR A 158 9.37 -6.90 11.34
N GLY A 159 10.33 -7.73 11.75
CA GLY A 159 10.93 -8.74 10.88
C GLY A 159 11.44 -8.17 9.57
N SER A 160 12.00 -6.95 9.58
CA SER A 160 12.46 -6.25 8.39
C SER A 160 11.39 -6.22 7.29
N TYR A 161 10.17 -5.80 7.64
CA TYR A 161 8.99 -5.79 6.75
C TYR A 161 8.57 -7.18 6.24
N GLY A 162 8.79 -8.23 7.05
CA GLY A 162 8.42 -9.60 6.73
C GLY A 162 9.47 -10.38 5.91
N VAL A 163 10.64 -9.80 5.68
CA VAL A 163 11.75 -10.48 5.01
C VAL A 163 12.45 -11.45 5.97
N ASN A 164 12.58 -11.06 7.24
CA ASN A 164 13.31 -11.83 8.25
C ASN A 164 12.36 -12.80 8.99
N LEU A 165 12.09 -13.97 8.39
CA LEU A 165 11.23 -15.00 8.98
C LEU A 165 11.97 -15.96 9.91
N PHE A 166 13.26 -16.17 9.70
CA PHE A 166 14.05 -17.21 10.37
C PHE A 166 15.04 -16.67 11.41
N GLY A 167 14.99 -15.38 11.68
CA GLY A 167 15.92 -14.69 12.59
C GLY A 167 17.19 -14.23 11.88
N GLN A 168 17.87 -13.26 12.48
CA GLN A 168 19.03 -12.58 11.88
C GLN A 168 20.19 -13.54 11.59
N ASP A 169 20.44 -14.49 12.47
CA ASP A 169 21.62 -15.38 12.36
C ASP A 169 21.50 -16.33 11.15
N PHE A 170 20.28 -16.78 10.84
CA PHE A 170 20.04 -17.58 9.62
C PHE A 170 20.41 -16.80 8.36
N TYR A 171 19.98 -15.55 8.26
CA TYR A 171 20.29 -14.71 7.08
C TYR A 171 21.76 -14.33 6.99
N LYS A 172 22.46 -14.17 8.13
CA LYS A 172 23.91 -13.98 8.15
C LYS A 172 24.62 -15.19 7.56
N SER A 173 24.25 -16.41 7.93
CA SER A 173 24.86 -17.61 7.35
C SER A 173 24.59 -17.70 5.83
N CYS A 174 23.39 -17.37 5.37
CA CYS A 174 23.10 -17.32 3.93
C CYS A 174 23.94 -16.25 3.20
N ILE A 175 24.19 -15.10 3.83
CA ILE A 175 25.04 -14.03 3.28
C ILE A 175 26.49 -14.53 3.18
N GLU A 176 27.01 -15.19 4.21
CA GLU A 176 28.37 -15.74 4.22
C GLU A 176 28.57 -16.80 3.13
N GLU A 177 27.61 -17.72 2.98
CA GLU A 177 27.63 -18.70 1.90
C GLU A 177 27.57 -18.02 0.52
N GLY A 178 26.68 -17.06 0.35
CA GLY A 178 26.56 -16.32 -0.91
C GLY A 178 27.84 -15.56 -1.28
N ILE A 179 28.48 -14.92 -0.31
CA ILE A 179 29.79 -14.26 -0.50
C ILE A 179 30.88 -15.28 -0.91
N ALA A 180 30.91 -16.44 -0.23
CA ALA A 180 31.87 -17.48 -0.56
C ALA A 180 31.69 -18.00 -2.00
N MET A 181 30.44 -18.18 -2.45
CA MET A 181 30.13 -18.62 -3.82
C MET A 181 30.63 -17.67 -4.90
N VAL A 182 30.51 -16.35 -4.70
CA VAL A 182 30.76 -15.35 -5.75
C VAL A 182 32.09 -14.59 -5.58
N ARG A 183 32.87 -14.93 -4.57
CA ARG A 183 34.10 -14.20 -4.22
C ARG A 183 35.06 -14.06 -5.40
N ASP A 184 35.28 -15.15 -6.13
CA ASP A 184 36.26 -15.18 -7.23
C ASP A 184 35.68 -14.59 -8.53
N LEU A 185 34.36 -14.47 -8.62
CA LEU A 185 33.73 -13.89 -9.81
C LEU A 185 33.73 -12.36 -9.78
N GLY A 186 33.54 -11.77 -8.59
CA GLY A 186 33.41 -10.33 -8.43
C GLY A 186 32.15 -9.76 -9.09
N PRO A 187 32.10 -8.43 -9.33
CA PRO A 187 30.92 -7.77 -9.91
C PRO A 187 30.92 -7.94 -11.44
N VAL A 188 30.15 -8.90 -11.93
CA VAL A 188 29.94 -9.13 -13.37
C VAL A 188 28.51 -8.76 -13.73
N LEU A 189 28.34 -7.80 -14.64
CA LEU A 189 27.04 -7.36 -15.12
C LEU A 189 26.67 -8.07 -16.45
N GLY A 190 25.38 -8.42 -16.57
CA GLY A 190 24.85 -9.05 -17.79
C GLY A 190 25.17 -10.53 -17.93
N SER A 191 25.82 -11.15 -16.93
CA SER A 191 26.08 -12.58 -16.84
C SER A 191 25.67 -13.12 -15.48
N TYR A 192 25.57 -14.44 -15.34
CA TYR A 192 25.08 -15.10 -14.13
C TYR A 192 26.12 -16.08 -13.57
N HIS A 193 26.17 -16.20 -12.25
CA HIS A 193 26.81 -17.28 -11.59
C HIS A 193 26.07 -18.61 -11.80
N PRO A 194 26.73 -19.78 -11.91
CA PRO A 194 26.07 -21.08 -12.14
C PRO A 194 24.93 -21.40 -11.14
N CYS A 195 25.01 -20.96 -9.88
CA CYS A 195 23.96 -21.18 -8.89
C CYS A 195 22.58 -20.59 -9.29
N VAL A 196 22.54 -19.66 -10.25
CA VAL A 196 21.29 -19.07 -10.72
C VAL A 196 20.42 -20.10 -11.42
N LEU A 197 21.00 -21.08 -12.11
CA LEU A 197 20.25 -22.16 -12.77
C LEU A 197 19.42 -22.94 -11.75
N ASP A 198 20.06 -23.44 -10.68
CA ASP A 198 19.40 -24.18 -9.63
C ASP A 198 18.32 -23.34 -8.92
N ASN A 199 18.60 -22.07 -8.65
CA ASN A 199 17.64 -21.16 -8.05
C ASN A 199 16.40 -20.93 -8.93
N VAL A 200 16.57 -20.72 -10.24
CA VAL A 200 15.49 -20.52 -11.20
C VAL A 200 14.63 -21.77 -11.32
N GLU A 201 15.24 -22.95 -11.46
CA GLU A 201 14.51 -24.22 -11.53
C GLU A 201 13.65 -24.47 -10.29
N ARG A 202 14.22 -24.22 -9.09
CA ARG A 202 13.47 -24.32 -7.82
C ARG A 202 12.32 -23.33 -7.74
N LEU A 203 12.56 -22.07 -8.10
CA LEU A 203 11.53 -21.02 -8.05
C LEU A 203 10.42 -21.28 -9.06
N CYS A 204 10.72 -21.70 -10.28
CA CYS A 204 9.73 -22.10 -11.28
C CYS A 204 8.87 -23.26 -10.75
N LYS A 205 9.49 -24.26 -10.15
CA LYS A 205 8.77 -25.41 -9.55
C LYS A 205 7.88 -25.01 -8.37
N ILE A 206 8.37 -24.16 -7.46
CA ILE A 206 7.62 -23.69 -6.29
C ILE A 206 6.43 -22.83 -6.72
N ALA A 207 6.65 -21.94 -7.69
CA ALA A 207 5.63 -21.00 -8.17
C ALA A 207 4.65 -21.61 -9.20
N ASP A 208 4.95 -22.80 -9.72
CA ASP A 208 4.23 -23.41 -10.85
C ASP A 208 4.16 -22.44 -12.03
N LYS A 209 5.33 -21.93 -12.44
CA LYS A 209 5.52 -20.96 -13.52
C LYS A 209 6.70 -21.35 -14.40
N ASP A 210 6.64 -20.94 -15.66
CA ASP A 210 7.66 -21.23 -16.66
C ASP A 210 8.88 -20.30 -16.57
N GLU A 211 8.67 -19.08 -16.04
CA GLU A 211 9.69 -18.03 -16.03
C GLU A 211 9.75 -17.29 -14.69
N VAL A 212 10.94 -16.82 -14.35
CA VAL A 212 11.23 -16.01 -13.16
C VAL A 212 12.06 -14.79 -13.56
N SER A 213 11.80 -13.65 -12.95
CA SER A 213 12.65 -12.47 -13.05
C SER A 213 13.08 -11.98 -11.68
N PHE A 214 14.31 -11.47 -11.59
CA PHE A 214 14.91 -10.95 -10.36
C PHE A 214 14.95 -9.42 -10.37
N HIS A 215 14.63 -8.83 -9.24
CA HIS A 215 14.60 -7.38 -9.04
C HIS A 215 15.20 -7.01 -7.70
N MET A 216 15.73 -5.78 -7.59
CA MET A 216 16.38 -5.30 -6.37
C MET A 216 15.38 -4.98 -5.25
N SER A 217 14.08 -4.83 -5.57
CA SER A 217 13.04 -4.58 -4.57
C SER A 217 11.69 -5.14 -5.01
N GLY A 218 10.79 -5.38 -4.04
CA GLY A 218 9.41 -5.74 -4.33
C GLY A 218 8.65 -4.69 -5.13
N THR A 219 9.01 -3.40 -4.99
CA THR A 219 8.43 -2.33 -5.81
C THR A 219 8.79 -2.48 -7.28
N GLU A 220 10.04 -2.77 -7.58
CA GLU A 220 10.49 -3.01 -8.96
C GLU A 220 9.86 -4.26 -9.55
N ALA A 221 9.77 -5.34 -8.78
CA ALA A 221 9.13 -6.57 -9.21
C ALA A 221 7.67 -6.33 -9.59
N VAL A 222 6.90 -5.63 -8.74
CA VAL A 222 5.51 -5.27 -9.02
C VAL A 222 5.41 -4.33 -10.23
N MET A 223 6.28 -3.33 -10.33
CA MET A 223 6.31 -2.42 -11.47
C MET A 223 6.56 -3.17 -12.77
N GLN A 224 7.49 -4.09 -12.80
CA GLN A 224 7.80 -4.89 -13.98
C GLN A 224 6.65 -5.83 -14.34
N ALA A 225 6.03 -6.49 -13.36
CA ALA A 225 4.87 -7.34 -13.59
C ALA A 225 3.71 -6.55 -14.24
N VAL A 226 3.44 -5.34 -13.75
CA VAL A 226 2.41 -4.46 -14.34
C VAL A 226 2.78 -4.01 -15.76
N ARG A 227 4.06 -3.70 -16.03
CA ARG A 227 4.54 -3.36 -17.37
C ARG A 227 4.35 -4.52 -18.35
N VAL A 228 4.72 -5.73 -17.94
CA VAL A 228 4.52 -6.95 -18.76
C VAL A 228 3.03 -7.18 -19.03
N ALA A 229 2.19 -7.07 -18.01
CA ALA A 229 0.74 -7.20 -18.18
C ALA A 229 0.14 -6.17 -19.14
N ARG A 230 0.59 -4.91 -19.06
CA ARG A 230 0.18 -3.85 -20.00
C ARG A 230 0.65 -4.13 -21.42
N TYR A 231 1.89 -4.57 -21.57
CA TYR A 231 2.45 -4.94 -22.88
C TYR A 231 1.67 -6.11 -23.52
N SER A 232 1.48 -7.19 -22.77
CA SER A 232 0.83 -8.41 -23.28
C SER A 232 -0.66 -8.21 -23.61
N THR A 233 -1.34 -7.32 -22.88
CA THR A 233 -2.78 -7.10 -23.07
C THR A 233 -3.11 -5.93 -24.01
N GLY A 234 -2.16 -5.05 -24.29
CA GLY A 234 -2.39 -3.78 -24.98
C GLY A 234 -3.25 -2.79 -24.17
N LYS A 235 -3.48 -3.06 -22.89
CA LYS A 235 -4.35 -2.25 -22.02
C LYS A 235 -3.51 -1.49 -20.99
N ASN A 236 -4.10 -0.45 -20.39
CA ASN A 236 -3.33 0.44 -19.51
C ASN A 236 -3.83 0.52 -18.06
N LYS A 237 -5.04 0.04 -17.75
CA LYS A 237 -5.59 0.15 -16.40
C LYS A 237 -5.10 -0.98 -15.50
N LEU A 238 -4.64 -0.58 -14.32
CA LEU A 238 -4.33 -1.43 -13.19
C LEU A 238 -5.47 -1.35 -12.17
N VAL A 239 -5.92 -2.47 -11.67
CA VAL A 239 -6.80 -2.54 -10.49
C VAL A 239 -6.01 -3.00 -9.29
N ARG A 240 -6.21 -2.32 -8.17
CA ARG A 240 -5.74 -2.73 -6.84
C ARG A 240 -6.86 -2.60 -5.82
N PHE A 241 -6.71 -3.25 -4.68
CA PHE A 241 -7.72 -3.16 -3.63
C PHE A 241 -7.33 -2.14 -2.56
N THR A 242 -8.35 -1.56 -1.92
CA THR A 242 -8.18 -0.61 -0.83
C THR A 242 -7.40 -1.27 0.31
N SER A 243 -6.46 -0.57 0.89
CA SER A 243 -5.57 -1.02 1.98
C SER A 243 -4.51 -2.06 1.60
N ALA A 244 -4.49 -2.58 0.38
CA ALA A 244 -3.42 -3.46 -0.08
C ALA A 244 -2.14 -2.66 -0.35
N TYR A 245 -0.99 -3.21 0.06
CA TYR A 245 0.32 -2.63 -0.21
C TYR A 245 1.05 -3.43 -1.29
N HIS A 246 1.50 -2.74 -2.33
CA HIS A 246 2.19 -3.33 -3.49
C HIS A 246 3.48 -2.60 -3.85
N GLY A 247 4.09 -1.92 -2.90
CA GLY A 247 5.23 -1.04 -3.13
C GLY A 247 4.86 0.44 -3.09
N TRP A 248 5.86 1.30 -3.35
CA TRP A 248 5.74 2.77 -3.23
C TRP A 248 5.67 3.50 -4.58
N TRP A 249 5.65 2.79 -5.68
CA TRP A 249 5.48 3.37 -7.01
C TRP A 249 4.09 4.03 -7.17
N ASP A 250 4.03 5.11 -7.95
CA ASP A 250 2.86 5.99 -8.10
C ASP A 250 1.56 5.27 -8.48
N ASP A 251 1.63 4.24 -9.32
CA ASP A 251 0.44 3.48 -9.71
C ASP A 251 -0.11 2.60 -8.56
N VAL A 252 0.70 2.26 -7.56
CA VAL A 252 0.31 1.30 -6.52
C VAL A 252 0.21 1.89 -5.12
N GLN A 253 0.68 3.13 -4.91
CA GLN A 253 0.59 3.84 -3.63
C GLN A 253 -0.31 5.08 -3.66
N PRO A 254 -1.57 4.98 -4.05
CA PRO A 254 -2.49 6.10 -3.92
C PRO A 254 -2.88 6.28 -2.45
N GLY A 255 -2.83 7.47 -1.95
CA GLY A 255 -3.28 7.80 -0.61
C GLY A 255 -3.43 9.30 -0.41
N PRO A 256 -4.28 9.77 0.51
CA PRO A 256 -4.41 11.19 0.79
C PRO A 256 -3.10 11.80 1.31
N GLY A 257 -2.28 11.00 2.01
CA GLY A 257 -0.97 11.39 2.50
C GLY A 257 0.17 11.31 1.48
N ASN A 258 -0.05 10.73 0.30
CA ASN A 258 0.97 10.69 -0.74
C ASN A 258 1.08 12.07 -1.43
N PRO A 259 2.29 12.66 -1.55
CA PRO A 259 2.47 13.95 -2.21
C PRO A 259 2.15 13.93 -3.70
N MET A 260 2.30 12.75 -4.33
CA MET A 260 2.08 12.60 -5.77
C MET A 260 0.60 12.63 -6.15
N PRO A 261 0.24 13.16 -7.31
CA PRO A 261 -1.13 13.07 -7.81
C PRO A 261 -1.52 11.61 -8.06
N PRO A 262 -2.81 11.25 -7.88
CA PRO A 262 -3.27 9.90 -8.18
C PRO A 262 -3.04 9.55 -9.63
N SER A 263 -2.47 8.38 -9.89
CA SER A 263 -2.30 7.87 -11.25
C SER A 263 -3.66 7.76 -11.97
N PRO A 264 -3.78 8.28 -13.20
CA PRO A 264 -4.99 8.12 -14.00
C PRO A 264 -5.19 6.68 -14.48
N HIS A 265 -4.16 5.85 -14.36
CA HIS A 265 -4.15 4.47 -14.84
C HIS A 265 -4.50 3.45 -13.77
N THR A 266 -4.74 3.87 -12.52
CA THR A 266 -5.05 2.97 -11.40
C THR A 266 -6.49 3.14 -10.94
N LEU A 267 -7.15 2.01 -10.72
CA LEU A 267 -8.45 1.91 -10.08
C LEU A 267 -8.26 1.25 -8.71
N THR A 268 -8.57 1.97 -7.64
CA THR A 268 -8.59 1.43 -6.29
C THR A 268 -10.03 1.07 -5.93
N LEU A 269 -10.30 -0.23 -5.77
CA LEU A 269 -11.63 -0.78 -5.56
C LEU A 269 -11.74 -1.46 -4.20
N ARG A 270 -12.97 -1.75 -3.78
CA ARG A 270 -13.24 -2.56 -2.58
C ARG A 270 -12.99 -4.02 -2.87
N GLU A 271 -12.28 -4.67 -1.97
CA GLU A 271 -12.13 -6.13 -1.99
C GLU A 271 -13.42 -6.81 -1.54
N MET A 272 -13.67 -8.03 -2.00
CA MET A 272 -14.83 -8.85 -1.64
C MET A 272 -16.19 -8.16 -1.84
N HIS A 273 -16.34 -7.39 -2.90
CA HIS A 273 -17.56 -6.63 -3.14
C HIS A 273 -18.14 -6.88 -4.54
N ALA A 274 -19.44 -7.19 -4.60
CA ALA A 274 -20.14 -7.50 -5.85
C ALA A 274 -20.02 -6.42 -6.92
N ASN A 275 -20.05 -5.14 -6.53
CA ASN A 275 -19.86 -4.04 -7.50
C ASN A 275 -18.46 -4.03 -8.10
N THR A 276 -17.44 -4.48 -7.37
CA THR A 276 -16.08 -4.64 -7.89
C THR A 276 -16.05 -5.69 -8.99
N LEU A 277 -16.60 -6.87 -8.76
CA LEU A 277 -16.72 -7.91 -9.80
C LEU A 277 -17.49 -7.42 -11.02
N ARG A 278 -18.58 -6.67 -10.80
CA ARG A 278 -19.35 -6.06 -11.90
C ARG A 278 -18.50 -5.09 -12.73
N VAL A 279 -17.70 -4.23 -12.08
CA VAL A 279 -16.77 -3.33 -12.77
C VAL A 279 -15.73 -4.11 -13.57
N LEU A 280 -15.15 -5.16 -12.99
CA LEU A 280 -14.15 -5.98 -13.64
C LEU A 280 -14.72 -6.70 -14.89
N ARG A 281 -15.91 -7.26 -14.80
CA ARG A 281 -16.59 -7.93 -15.94
C ARG A 281 -16.91 -6.96 -17.08
N ASN A 282 -17.30 -5.73 -16.77
CA ASN A 282 -17.78 -4.76 -17.75
C ASN A 282 -16.67 -3.91 -18.40
N ARG A 283 -15.53 -3.77 -17.76
CA ARG A 283 -14.43 -2.95 -18.27
C ARG A 283 -13.51 -3.76 -19.16
N LYS A 284 -13.16 -3.18 -20.33
CA LYS A 284 -12.28 -3.82 -21.31
C LYS A 284 -10.86 -3.24 -21.34
N ASP A 285 -10.61 -2.19 -20.56
CA ASP A 285 -9.34 -1.45 -20.51
C ASP A 285 -8.42 -1.86 -19.35
N ILE A 286 -8.78 -2.91 -18.60
CA ILE A 286 -8.01 -3.43 -17.47
C ILE A 286 -6.92 -4.38 -17.99
N ALA A 287 -5.67 -4.06 -17.67
CA ALA A 287 -4.49 -4.87 -17.98
C ALA A 287 -4.29 -5.99 -16.95
N CYS A 288 -4.42 -5.65 -15.68
CA CYS A 288 -4.22 -6.59 -14.57
C CYS A 288 -4.94 -6.15 -13.29
N VAL A 289 -5.08 -7.11 -12.39
CA VAL A 289 -5.56 -6.91 -11.02
C VAL A 289 -4.46 -7.36 -10.06
N LEU A 290 -4.01 -6.46 -9.18
CA LEU A 290 -3.07 -6.81 -8.11
C LEU A 290 -3.82 -7.28 -6.88
N VAL A 291 -3.49 -8.46 -6.42
CA VAL A 291 -4.06 -9.11 -5.24
C VAL A 291 -2.95 -9.37 -4.23
N ASN A 292 -3.18 -9.01 -2.99
CA ASN A 292 -2.36 -9.43 -1.86
C ASN A 292 -3.14 -10.48 -1.07
N LEU A 293 -2.77 -11.74 -1.20
CA LEU A 293 -3.49 -12.87 -0.59
C LEU A 293 -3.46 -12.84 0.94
N ILE A 294 -2.39 -12.32 1.53
CA ILE A 294 -2.24 -12.15 2.96
C ILE A 294 -2.06 -10.66 3.24
N GLN A 295 -3.09 -10.00 3.74
CA GLN A 295 -3.08 -8.58 4.00
C GLN A 295 -2.92 -8.26 5.49
N ALA A 296 -2.28 -7.12 5.78
CA ALA A 296 -2.24 -6.57 7.13
C ALA A 296 -3.63 -6.19 7.67
N MET A 297 -4.56 -5.88 6.75
CA MET A 297 -5.96 -5.58 7.05
C MET A 297 -6.83 -6.75 6.61
N HIS A 298 -7.86 -7.06 7.41
CA HIS A 298 -8.76 -8.17 7.10
C HIS A 298 -9.55 -7.92 5.80
N PRO A 299 -9.51 -8.82 4.81
CA PRO A 299 -10.13 -8.59 3.49
C PRO A 299 -11.66 -8.47 3.53
N ASN A 300 -12.31 -9.09 4.51
CA ASN A 300 -13.77 -9.05 4.67
C ASN A 300 -14.30 -7.74 5.27
N GLN A 301 -13.43 -6.85 5.69
CA GLN A 301 -13.84 -5.59 6.27
C GLN A 301 -13.61 -4.43 5.31
N SER A 302 -14.47 -3.44 5.38
CA SER A 302 -14.22 -2.16 4.72
C SER A 302 -12.91 -1.59 5.24
N ALA A 303 -12.14 -0.95 4.36
CA ALA A 303 -10.99 -0.18 4.81
C ALA A 303 -11.43 0.77 5.94
N PRO A 304 -10.67 0.84 7.05
CA PRO A 304 -11.01 1.74 8.12
C PRO A 304 -11.08 3.17 7.59
N THR A 305 -12.11 3.87 7.98
CA THR A 305 -12.16 5.33 7.83
C THR A 305 -11.23 5.97 8.86
N ASP A 306 -10.84 7.22 8.65
CA ASP A 306 -10.03 7.94 9.63
C ASP A 306 -10.71 7.98 11.02
N SER A 307 -12.05 8.02 11.06
CA SER A 307 -12.81 7.92 12.31
C SER A 307 -12.77 6.55 12.95
N THR A 308 -12.72 5.46 12.17
CA THR A 308 -12.66 4.10 12.72
C THR A 308 -11.25 3.67 13.12
N LEU A 309 -10.21 4.38 12.69
CA LEU A 309 -8.85 4.19 13.22
C LEU A 309 -8.78 4.47 14.72
N LEU A 310 -9.61 5.37 15.20
CA LEU A 310 -9.68 5.79 16.61
C LEU A 310 -10.68 5.00 17.43
N SER A 311 -11.57 4.22 16.81
CA SER A 311 -12.53 3.42 17.55
C SER A 311 -11.99 2.03 17.82
N GLY A 312 -12.04 1.57 19.08
CA GLY A 312 -11.65 0.23 19.51
C GLY A 312 -12.54 -0.91 19.00
N SER A 313 -13.55 -0.60 18.18
CA SER A 313 -14.57 -1.55 17.70
C SER A 313 -14.11 -2.50 16.60
N ARG A 314 -12.81 -2.57 16.31
CA ARG A 314 -12.27 -3.47 15.29
C ARG A 314 -12.32 -4.91 15.76
N ARG A 315 -13.29 -5.66 15.28
CA ARG A 315 -13.26 -7.11 15.37
C ARG A 315 -12.71 -7.66 14.05
N ALA A 316 -11.54 -8.27 14.11
CA ALA A 316 -11.03 -9.04 12.99
C ALA A 316 -11.86 -10.32 12.86
N HIS A 317 -12.73 -10.38 11.87
CA HIS A 317 -13.44 -11.61 11.52
C HIS A 317 -13.02 -12.03 10.12
N PHE A 318 -12.34 -13.17 10.01
CA PHE A 318 -11.90 -13.72 8.74
C PHE A 318 -12.87 -14.81 8.27
N ASP A 319 -13.62 -14.51 7.24
CA ASP A 319 -14.41 -15.50 6.51
C ASP A 319 -13.57 -16.09 5.37
N ARG A 320 -12.87 -17.17 5.67
CA ARG A 320 -12.00 -17.86 4.73
C ARG A 320 -12.78 -18.40 3.51
N VAL A 321 -13.98 -18.91 3.73
CA VAL A 321 -14.80 -19.51 2.66
C VAL A 321 -15.26 -18.43 1.68
N ALA A 322 -15.82 -17.34 2.21
CA ALA A 322 -16.25 -16.21 1.37
C ALA A 322 -15.07 -15.60 0.61
N TYR A 323 -13.89 -15.48 1.23
CA TYR A 323 -12.71 -14.96 0.55
C TYR A 323 -12.21 -15.89 -0.56
N THR A 324 -12.17 -17.19 -0.31
CA THR A 324 -11.80 -18.19 -1.34
C THR A 324 -12.77 -18.17 -2.52
N THR A 325 -14.07 -18.13 -2.25
CA THR A 325 -15.10 -18.02 -3.29
C THR A 325 -14.90 -16.75 -4.13
N TRP A 326 -14.66 -15.62 -3.45
CA TRP A 326 -14.43 -14.35 -4.15
C TRP A 326 -13.16 -14.37 -5.01
N LEU A 327 -12.07 -15.02 -4.57
CA LEU A 327 -10.86 -15.19 -5.38
C LEU A 327 -11.11 -16.04 -6.62
N HIS A 328 -11.93 -17.09 -6.51
CA HIS A 328 -12.35 -17.89 -7.68
C HIS A 328 -13.19 -17.08 -8.66
N GLU A 329 -14.09 -16.23 -8.17
CA GLU A 329 -14.87 -15.33 -9.05
C GLU A 329 -14.03 -14.22 -9.69
N LEU A 330 -12.93 -13.84 -9.05
CA LEU A 330 -12.00 -12.84 -9.55
C LEU A 330 -11.15 -13.39 -10.71
N ARG A 331 -10.82 -14.68 -10.68
CA ARG A 331 -10.07 -15.39 -11.71
C ARG A 331 -10.92 -15.63 -12.97
#